data_712f5718d91263d939d59b5e9aceda71
#
_entry.id   712f5718d91263d939d59b5e9aceda71
#
_cell.length_a   1.000
_cell.length_b   1.000
_cell.length_c   1.000
_cell.angle_alpha   90.00
_cell.angle_beta   90.00
_cell.angle_gamma   90.00
#
_symmetry.space_group_name_H-M   'P 1'
#
loop_
_entity.id
_entity.type
_entity.pdbx_description
1 polymer ?
#
loop_
_entity_poly.entity_id
_entity_poly.type
_entity_poly.pdbx_seq_one_letter_code
_entity_poly.pdbx_strand_id
1 'polypeptide(L)'
;MAEHRSGCPINLATETLGDKWSLVILRDMMFGNRRYFRELLHNSVEGIASNILADRLQRLLGNGLISRAKDPTHKQKIRYSLTEPAIQLVPIMAHLGAWGRRHLPATRELAVRAELLELGGPELWERFMDELREQHLGIARPPGAESVLAQLQAAYAAEPDAARPLEHLDGRPQMRRVDVGNA
;
A
#
# COMPACT_ATOMS: atom_id res chain seq x y z
N MET A 1 19.81 17.31 8.02
CA MET A 1 19.34 16.65 6.79
C MET A 1 20.15 15.37 6.68
N ALA A 2 19.51 14.22 6.48
CA ALA A 2 20.24 12.98 6.21
C ALA A 2 21.03 13.16 4.91
N GLU A 3 22.33 12.83 4.97
CA GLU A 3 23.20 12.91 3.80
C GLU A 3 22.84 11.75 2.86
N HIS A 4 22.25 12.05 1.71
CA HIS A 4 21.90 11.04 0.71
C HIS A 4 23.17 10.55 -0.01
N ARG A 5 23.25 9.24 -0.28
CA ARG A 5 24.41 8.63 -0.93
C ARG A 5 24.63 9.13 -2.37
N SER A 6 23.56 9.57 -3.05
CA SER A 6 23.64 10.18 -4.37
C SER A 6 22.39 11.03 -4.67
N GLY A 7 22.48 11.91 -5.67
CA GLY A 7 21.34 12.68 -6.21
C GLY A 7 20.48 11.91 -7.23
N CYS A 8 20.71 10.60 -7.42
CA CYS A 8 19.89 9.79 -8.33
C CYS A 8 18.46 9.66 -7.80
N PRO A 9 17.41 10.05 -8.57
CA PRO A 9 16.02 9.97 -8.11
C PRO A 9 15.59 8.56 -7.66
N ILE A 10 16.08 7.51 -8.33
CA ILE A 10 15.81 6.12 -7.94
C ILE A 10 16.44 5.81 -6.59
N ASN A 11 17.70 6.25 -6.35
CA ASN A 11 18.34 6.08 -5.05
C ASN A 11 17.58 6.81 -3.95
N LEU A 12 17.19 8.07 -4.16
CA LEU A 12 16.42 8.85 -3.19
C LEU A 12 15.08 8.19 -2.86
N ALA A 13 14.36 7.71 -3.87
CA ALA A 13 13.12 6.95 -3.67
C ALA A 13 13.35 5.65 -2.90
N THR A 14 14.42 4.92 -3.22
CA THR A 14 14.78 3.67 -2.52
C THR A 14 15.17 3.94 -1.06
N GLU A 15 15.92 5.00 -0.77
CA GLU A 15 16.25 5.40 0.61
C GLU A 15 14.99 5.77 1.42
N THR A 16 13.98 6.33 0.74
CA THR A 16 12.72 6.74 1.38
C THR A 16 11.76 5.57 1.59
N LEU A 17 11.61 4.68 0.61
CA LEU A 17 10.59 3.63 0.53
C LEU A 17 11.14 2.22 0.65
N GLY A 18 12.45 2.02 0.53
CA GLY A 18 13.10 0.73 0.26
C GLY A 18 13.16 -0.23 1.43
N ASP A 19 12.40 0.00 2.48
CA ASP A 19 12.20 -1.01 3.52
C ASP A 19 10.90 -1.80 3.31
N LYS A 20 10.90 -3.04 3.76
CA LYS A 20 9.76 -3.97 3.59
C LYS A 20 8.42 -3.40 4.08
N TRP A 21 8.42 -2.65 5.19
CA TRP A 21 7.19 -2.28 5.88
C TRP A 21 6.61 -0.94 5.44
N SER A 22 7.42 0.00 4.96
CA SER A 22 6.93 1.31 4.53
C SER A 22 5.92 1.19 3.40
N LEU A 23 6.22 0.40 2.35
CA LEU A 23 5.28 0.16 1.25
C LEU A 23 4.05 -0.62 1.69
N VAL A 24 4.19 -1.59 2.60
CA VAL A 24 3.06 -2.37 3.14
C VAL A 24 2.12 -1.47 3.94
N ILE A 25 2.63 -0.58 4.79
CA ILE A 25 1.81 0.38 5.56
C ILE A 25 1.07 1.33 4.61
N LEU A 26 1.77 1.91 3.62
CA LEU A 26 1.15 2.79 2.63
C LEU A 26 0.06 2.05 1.83
N ARG A 27 0.31 0.80 1.41
CA ARG A 27 -0.68 -0.07 0.79
C ARG A 27 -1.93 -0.22 1.66
N ASP A 28 -1.76 -0.51 2.94
CA ASP A 28 -2.85 -0.71 3.87
C ASP A 28 -3.68 0.56 4.11
N MET A 29 -3.01 1.71 4.07
CA MET A 29 -3.70 3.01 4.12
C MET A 29 -4.47 3.31 2.82
N MET A 30 -3.91 2.99 1.65
CA MET A 30 -4.53 3.23 0.34
C MET A 30 -5.73 2.30 0.09
N PHE A 31 -5.49 0.99 0.18
CA PHE A 31 -6.47 -0.01 -0.25
C PHE A 31 -7.39 -0.51 0.87
N GLY A 32 -6.99 -0.32 2.13
CA GLY A 32 -7.76 -0.70 3.31
C GLY A 32 -8.34 0.46 4.09
N ASN A 33 -8.03 1.70 3.71
CA ASN A 33 -8.36 2.92 4.46
C ASN A 33 -8.06 2.81 5.97
N ARG A 34 -6.97 2.08 6.31
CA ARG A 34 -6.54 1.85 7.69
C ARG A 34 -5.80 3.07 8.19
N ARG A 35 -6.41 3.81 9.10
CA ARG A 35 -5.93 5.14 9.51
C ARG A 35 -5.53 5.23 10.98
N TYR A 36 -5.68 4.14 11.73
CA TYR A 36 -5.35 4.09 13.14
C TYR A 36 -4.30 3.01 13.42
N PHE A 37 -3.45 3.26 14.43
CA PHE A 37 -2.37 2.34 14.81
C PHE A 37 -2.87 0.90 14.99
N ARG A 38 -3.99 0.73 15.73
CA ARG A 38 -4.56 -0.61 15.98
C ARG A 38 -5.06 -1.28 14.70
N GLU A 39 -5.64 -0.53 13.78
CA GLU A 39 -6.08 -1.08 12.49
C GLU A 39 -4.90 -1.56 11.64
N LEU A 40 -3.85 -0.75 11.56
CA LEU A 40 -2.60 -1.11 10.86
C LEU A 40 -1.91 -2.30 11.51
N LEU A 41 -1.96 -2.42 12.85
CA LEU A 41 -1.35 -3.51 13.58
C LEU A 41 -2.11 -4.83 13.41
N HIS A 42 -3.44 -4.81 13.62
CA HIS A 42 -4.24 -6.04 13.70
C HIS A 42 -4.75 -6.55 12.36
N ASN A 43 -4.89 -5.66 11.36
CA ASN A 43 -5.40 -6.03 10.04
C ASN A 43 -4.28 -6.17 8.99
N SER A 44 -3.02 -6.06 9.38
CA SER A 44 -1.90 -6.36 8.47
C SER A 44 -1.85 -7.87 8.21
N VAL A 45 -1.98 -8.24 6.94
CA VAL A 45 -1.93 -9.65 6.50
C VAL A 45 -0.56 -10.26 6.78
N GLU A 46 0.49 -9.45 6.71
CA GLU A 46 1.87 -9.87 6.92
C GLU A 46 2.31 -9.89 8.39
N GLY A 47 1.45 -9.49 9.32
CA GLY A 47 1.71 -9.58 10.76
C GLY A 47 2.85 -8.68 11.24
N ILE A 48 2.71 -7.36 11.08
CA ILE A 48 3.72 -6.39 11.55
C ILE A 48 3.79 -6.34 13.07
N ALA A 49 5.00 -6.36 13.64
CA ALA A 49 5.20 -6.16 15.07
C ALA A 49 4.97 -4.68 15.47
N SER A 50 4.42 -4.45 16.68
CA SER A 50 4.02 -3.11 17.14
C SER A 50 5.19 -2.10 17.20
N ASN A 51 6.37 -2.55 17.61
CA ASN A 51 7.57 -1.70 17.64
C ASN A 51 8.04 -1.32 16.22
N ILE A 52 7.95 -2.25 15.27
CA ILE A 52 8.29 -1.99 13.86
C ILE A 52 7.27 -1.02 13.25
N LEU A 53 5.97 -1.22 13.50
CA LEU A 53 4.93 -0.31 13.04
C LEU A 53 5.15 1.11 13.58
N ALA A 54 5.43 1.25 14.88
CA ALA A 54 5.68 2.54 15.51
C ALA A 54 6.87 3.27 14.86
N ASP A 55 7.99 2.57 14.67
CA ASP A 55 9.19 3.12 14.04
C ASP A 55 8.92 3.54 12.58
N ARG A 56 8.24 2.71 11.79
CA ARG A 56 7.94 3.02 10.40
C ARG A 56 6.96 4.19 10.24
N LEU A 57 5.95 4.29 11.11
CA LEU A 57 5.07 5.45 11.12
C LEU A 57 5.83 6.74 11.43
N GLN A 58 6.80 6.73 12.36
CA GLN A 58 7.65 7.90 12.61
C GLN A 58 8.51 8.25 11.39
N ARG A 59 9.09 7.25 10.72
CA ARG A 59 9.86 7.46 9.49
C ARG A 59 9.00 8.03 8.36
N LEU A 60 7.80 7.49 8.13
CA LEU A 60 6.87 7.99 7.12
C LEU A 60 6.42 9.43 7.42
N LEU A 61 6.19 9.77 8.71
CA LEU A 61 5.94 11.14 9.16
C LEU A 61 7.13 12.07 8.87
N GLY A 62 8.34 11.64 9.22
CA GLY A 62 9.57 12.41 8.98
C GLY A 62 9.86 12.66 7.51
N ASN A 63 9.50 11.72 6.64
CA ASN A 63 9.62 11.82 5.19
C ASN A 63 8.44 12.56 4.52
N GLY A 64 7.45 13.04 5.31
CA GLY A 64 6.31 13.77 4.78
C GLY A 64 5.34 12.95 3.93
N LEU A 65 5.38 11.60 4.02
CA LEU A 65 4.48 10.71 3.29
C LEU A 65 3.13 10.53 3.99
N ILE A 66 3.11 10.67 5.30
CA ILE A 66 1.88 10.69 6.08
C ILE A 66 1.84 11.89 7.01
N SER A 67 0.65 12.27 7.42
CA SER A 67 0.39 13.24 8.49
C SER A 67 -0.33 12.57 9.64
N ARG A 68 -0.37 13.21 10.80
CA ARG A 68 -1.13 12.75 11.96
C ARG A 68 -1.94 13.88 12.59
N ALA A 69 -3.15 13.58 13.03
CA ALA A 69 -4.01 14.50 13.75
C ALA A 69 -4.75 13.77 14.87
N LYS A 70 -5.24 14.51 15.87
CA LYS A 70 -6.19 13.95 16.82
C LYS A 70 -7.50 13.65 16.10
N ASP A 71 -8.12 12.52 16.44
CA ASP A 71 -9.43 12.18 15.90
C ASP A 71 -10.47 13.17 16.43
N PRO A 72 -11.31 13.77 15.57
CA PRO A 72 -12.32 14.72 16.00
C PRO A 72 -13.41 14.09 16.89
N THR A 73 -13.64 12.79 16.75
CA THR A 73 -14.66 12.04 17.51
C THR A 73 -14.11 11.40 18.77
N HIS A 74 -12.78 11.17 18.85
CA HIS A 74 -12.12 10.50 19.98
C HIS A 74 -10.79 11.17 20.33
N LYS A 75 -10.80 12.08 21.29
CA LYS A 75 -9.63 12.90 21.70
C LYS A 75 -8.33 12.12 22.00
N GLN A 76 -8.41 10.84 22.34
CA GLN A 76 -7.25 9.99 22.65
C GLN A 76 -6.72 9.22 21.43
N LYS A 77 -7.46 9.19 20.30
CA LYS A 77 -7.03 8.49 19.10
C LYS A 77 -6.26 9.41 18.17
N ILE A 78 -5.18 8.89 17.62
CA ILE A 78 -4.41 9.54 16.56
C ILE A 78 -4.82 8.92 15.24
N ARG A 79 -5.25 9.76 14.30
CA ARG A 79 -5.58 9.40 12.93
C ARG A 79 -4.42 9.77 12.01
N TYR A 80 -3.94 8.81 11.23
CA TYR A 80 -2.95 9.00 10.19
C TYR A 80 -3.65 9.27 8.85
N SER A 81 -3.05 10.10 8.02
CA SER A 81 -3.54 10.41 6.67
C SER A 81 -2.38 10.39 5.69
N LEU A 82 -2.62 9.89 4.48
CA LEU A 82 -1.69 10.04 3.37
C LEU A 82 -1.56 11.53 3.01
N THR A 83 -0.36 11.93 2.61
CA THR A 83 -0.11 13.24 2.00
C THR A 83 -0.18 13.12 0.47
N GLU A 84 -0.18 14.24 -0.24
CA GLU A 84 -0.18 14.23 -1.71
C GLU A 84 1.00 13.43 -2.29
N PRO A 85 2.27 13.57 -1.81
CA PRO A 85 3.38 12.73 -2.28
C PRO A 85 3.14 11.23 -2.09
N ALA A 86 2.47 10.82 -1.01
CA ALA A 86 2.15 9.41 -0.81
C ALA A 86 1.02 8.95 -1.74
N ILE A 87 0.00 9.76 -1.98
CA ILE A 87 -1.09 9.45 -2.92
C ILE A 87 -0.53 9.24 -4.33
N GLN A 88 0.43 10.06 -4.75
CA GLN A 88 1.12 9.93 -6.04
C GLN A 88 1.95 8.64 -6.19
N LEU A 89 2.06 7.80 -5.15
CA LEU A 89 2.65 6.46 -5.27
C LEU A 89 1.68 5.42 -5.85
N VAL A 90 0.41 5.75 -6.09
CA VAL A 90 -0.58 4.80 -6.67
C VAL A 90 -0.07 4.14 -7.95
N PRO A 91 0.49 4.86 -8.95
CA PRO A 91 1.05 4.22 -10.15
C PRO A 91 2.20 3.25 -9.84
N ILE A 92 3.05 3.60 -8.88
CA ILE A 92 4.16 2.74 -8.45
C ILE A 92 3.63 1.48 -7.80
N MET A 93 2.61 1.58 -6.94
CA MET A 93 1.94 0.44 -6.32
C MET A 93 1.25 -0.45 -7.34
N ALA A 94 0.61 0.13 -8.37
CA ALA A 94 -0.01 -0.62 -9.45
C ALA A 94 1.03 -1.43 -10.24
N HIS A 95 2.14 -0.80 -10.65
CA HIS A 95 3.23 -1.48 -11.33
C HIS A 95 3.93 -2.53 -10.47
N LEU A 96 4.14 -2.26 -9.18
CA LEU A 96 4.72 -3.22 -8.24
C LEU A 96 3.82 -4.44 -8.08
N GLY A 97 2.51 -4.23 -7.94
CA GLY A 97 1.51 -5.30 -7.87
C GLY A 97 1.45 -6.12 -9.15
N ALA A 98 1.48 -5.48 -10.32
CA ALA A 98 1.51 -6.13 -11.61
C ALA A 98 2.78 -6.99 -11.81
N TRP A 99 3.94 -6.47 -11.39
CA TRP A 99 5.19 -7.22 -11.43
C TRP A 99 5.14 -8.43 -10.48
N GLY A 100 4.67 -8.22 -9.24
CA GLY A 100 4.52 -9.29 -8.25
C GLY A 100 3.59 -10.41 -8.74
N ARG A 101 2.45 -10.06 -9.34
CA ARG A 101 1.48 -11.00 -9.92
C ARG A 101 2.10 -11.86 -11.03
N ARG A 102 2.97 -11.29 -11.87
CA ARG A 102 3.58 -12.00 -13.00
C ARG A 102 4.76 -12.88 -12.62
N HIS A 103 5.50 -12.51 -11.58
CA HIS A 103 6.81 -13.12 -11.30
C HIS A 103 6.90 -13.85 -9.96
N LEU A 104 5.89 -13.68 -9.09
CA LEU A 104 5.88 -14.28 -7.75
C LEU A 104 4.63 -15.16 -7.57
N PRO A 105 4.62 -16.10 -6.62
CA PRO A 105 3.48 -16.98 -6.36
C PRO A 105 2.36 -16.23 -5.62
N ALA A 106 1.76 -15.24 -6.28
CA ALA A 106 0.63 -14.50 -5.74
C ALA A 106 -0.64 -15.36 -5.73
N THR A 107 -1.45 -15.26 -4.66
CA THR A 107 -2.74 -15.94 -4.61
C THR A 107 -3.74 -15.24 -5.52
N ARG A 108 -4.71 -15.98 -6.08
CA ARG A 108 -5.66 -15.44 -7.06
C ARG A 108 -6.49 -14.29 -6.48
N GLU A 109 -6.99 -14.47 -5.27
CA GLU A 109 -7.85 -13.49 -4.59
C GLU A 109 -7.14 -12.16 -4.30
N LEU A 110 -5.81 -12.17 -4.08
CA LEU A 110 -5.03 -10.93 -3.91
C LEU A 110 -4.55 -10.37 -5.25
N ALA A 111 -4.32 -11.24 -6.24
CA ALA A 111 -3.84 -10.87 -7.56
C ALA A 111 -4.89 -10.09 -8.36
N VAL A 112 -6.20 -10.36 -8.17
CA VAL A 112 -7.28 -9.71 -8.93
C VAL A 112 -7.29 -8.19 -8.79
N ARG A 113 -6.95 -7.67 -7.61
CA ARG A 113 -6.85 -6.22 -7.39
C ARG A 113 -5.69 -5.58 -8.17
N ALA A 114 -4.55 -6.26 -8.20
CA ALA A 114 -3.39 -5.81 -8.96
C ALA A 114 -3.67 -5.89 -10.47
N GLU A 115 -4.40 -6.91 -10.92
CA GLU A 115 -4.83 -7.06 -12.30
C GLU A 115 -5.78 -5.93 -12.73
N LEU A 116 -6.78 -5.61 -11.90
CA LEU A 116 -7.73 -4.53 -12.17
C LEU A 116 -7.01 -3.17 -12.27
N LEU A 117 -6.07 -2.89 -11.37
CA LEU A 117 -5.27 -1.66 -11.45
C LEU A 117 -4.38 -1.64 -12.70
N GLU A 118 -3.77 -2.76 -13.07
CA GLU A 118 -2.94 -2.85 -14.28
C GLU A 118 -3.75 -2.60 -15.54
N LEU A 119 -4.93 -3.25 -15.67
CA LEU A 119 -5.81 -3.10 -16.82
C LEU A 119 -6.47 -1.73 -16.91
N GLY A 120 -6.80 -1.14 -15.78
CA GLY A 120 -7.43 0.18 -15.72
C GLY A 120 -6.47 1.34 -16.04
N GLY A 121 -5.17 1.11 -15.90
CA GLY A 121 -4.12 2.05 -16.30
C GLY A 121 -4.23 3.44 -15.69
N PRO A 122 -3.61 4.45 -16.33
CA PRO A 122 -3.51 5.81 -15.79
C PRO A 122 -4.85 6.47 -15.45
N GLU A 123 -5.89 6.21 -16.23
CA GLU A 123 -7.24 6.74 -15.99
C GLU A 123 -7.83 6.24 -14.65
N LEU A 124 -7.71 4.95 -14.39
CA LEU A 124 -8.19 4.36 -13.14
C LEU A 124 -7.34 4.83 -11.95
N TRP A 125 -6.02 4.96 -12.15
CA TRP A 125 -5.12 5.43 -11.09
C TRP A 125 -5.41 6.87 -10.68
N GLU A 126 -5.69 7.76 -11.65
CA GLU A 126 -6.05 9.15 -11.32
C GLU A 126 -7.37 9.21 -10.56
N ARG A 127 -8.39 8.48 -10.98
CA ARG A 127 -9.66 8.36 -10.26
C ARG A 127 -9.46 7.81 -8.85
N PHE A 128 -8.54 6.87 -8.66
CA PHE A 128 -8.23 6.34 -7.34
C PHE A 128 -7.47 7.36 -6.49
N MET A 129 -6.53 8.10 -7.07
CA MET A 129 -5.84 9.19 -6.37
C MET A 129 -6.81 10.29 -5.94
N ASP A 130 -7.80 10.64 -6.76
CA ASP A 130 -8.86 11.59 -6.38
C ASP A 130 -9.70 11.06 -5.20
N GLU A 131 -10.02 9.77 -5.18
CA GLU A 131 -10.71 9.15 -4.05
C GLU A 131 -9.87 9.21 -2.76
N LEU A 132 -8.56 8.98 -2.86
CA LEU A 132 -7.63 9.10 -1.74
C LEU A 132 -7.47 10.55 -1.27
N ARG A 133 -7.45 11.54 -2.19
CA ARG A 133 -7.44 12.98 -1.86
C ARG A 133 -8.69 13.36 -1.06
N GLU A 134 -9.86 12.88 -1.47
CA GLU A 134 -11.09 13.11 -0.71
C GLU A 134 -11.01 12.50 0.70
N GLN A 135 -10.61 11.24 0.81
CA GLN A 135 -10.55 10.52 2.08
C GLN A 135 -9.50 11.07 3.05
N HIS A 136 -8.34 11.45 2.54
CA HIS A 136 -7.17 11.79 3.35
C HIS A 136 -6.91 13.29 3.49
N LEU A 137 -7.24 14.06 2.45
CA LEU A 137 -6.96 15.51 2.38
C LEU A 137 -8.24 16.37 2.44
N GLY A 138 -9.43 15.76 2.30
CA GLY A 138 -10.70 16.49 2.28
C GLY A 138 -10.96 17.25 0.97
N ILE A 139 -10.28 16.89 -0.11
CA ILE A 139 -10.46 17.48 -1.43
C ILE A 139 -11.58 16.72 -2.14
N ALA A 140 -12.69 17.40 -2.46
CA ALA A 140 -13.85 16.77 -3.07
C ALA A 140 -13.54 16.19 -4.45
N ARG A 141 -14.05 14.98 -4.73
CA ARG A 141 -14.02 14.37 -6.07
C ARG A 141 -15.05 15.01 -7.00
N PRO A 142 -14.91 14.82 -8.32
CA PRO A 142 -15.96 15.14 -9.28
C PRO A 142 -17.30 14.48 -8.89
N PRO A 143 -18.44 15.18 -9.02
CA PRO A 143 -19.76 14.62 -8.71
C PRO A 143 -20.04 13.37 -9.56
N GLY A 144 -20.58 12.32 -8.93
CA GLY A 144 -20.93 11.07 -9.61
C GLY A 144 -19.75 10.14 -9.89
N ALA A 145 -18.54 10.46 -9.44
CA ALA A 145 -17.38 9.58 -9.59
C ALA A 145 -17.58 8.26 -8.81
N GLU A 146 -17.49 7.15 -9.51
CA GLU A 146 -17.53 5.82 -8.91
C GLU A 146 -16.32 5.56 -8.02
N SER A 147 -16.51 4.84 -6.91
CA SER A 147 -15.43 4.45 -6.02
C SER A 147 -14.57 3.36 -6.64
N VAL A 148 -13.29 3.64 -6.84
CA VAL A 148 -12.30 2.64 -7.27
C VAL A 148 -12.03 1.65 -6.15
N LEU A 149 -12.00 2.11 -4.89
CA LEU A 149 -11.83 1.22 -3.74
C LEU A 149 -12.98 0.20 -3.65
N ALA A 150 -14.23 0.63 -3.91
CA ALA A 150 -15.37 -0.29 -3.95
C ALA A 150 -15.25 -1.30 -5.11
N GLN A 151 -14.76 -0.89 -6.29
CA GLN A 151 -14.50 -1.80 -7.42
C GLN A 151 -13.44 -2.84 -7.06
N LEU A 152 -12.33 -2.44 -6.42
CA LEU A 152 -11.27 -3.33 -5.96
C LEU A 152 -11.77 -4.31 -4.88
N GLN A 153 -12.64 -3.86 -3.98
CA GLN A 153 -13.24 -4.70 -2.95
C GLN A 153 -14.23 -5.70 -3.55
N ALA A 154 -15.07 -5.28 -4.50
CA ALA A 154 -15.99 -6.15 -5.20
C ALA A 154 -15.27 -7.24 -6.00
N ALA A 155 -14.19 -6.88 -6.71
CA ALA A 155 -13.36 -7.85 -7.43
C ALA A 155 -12.74 -8.89 -6.49
N TYR A 156 -12.26 -8.47 -5.33
CA TYR A 156 -11.74 -9.38 -4.31
C TYR A 156 -12.84 -10.32 -3.77
N ALA A 157 -14.01 -9.78 -3.43
CA ALA A 157 -15.11 -10.55 -2.87
C ALA A 157 -15.72 -11.57 -3.87
N ALA A 158 -15.53 -11.33 -5.17
CA ALA A 158 -16.01 -12.23 -6.22
C ALA A 158 -15.12 -13.48 -6.42
N GLU A 159 -13.91 -13.49 -5.84
CA GLU A 159 -13.01 -14.65 -5.94
C GLU A 159 -13.44 -15.75 -4.95
N PRO A 160 -13.55 -17.01 -5.40
CA PRO A 160 -14.09 -18.12 -4.60
C PRO A 160 -13.33 -18.38 -3.28
N ASP A 161 -12.04 -18.11 -3.24
CA ASP A 161 -11.17 -18.35 -2.09
C ASP A 161 -11.06 -17.15 -1.14
N ALA A 162 -11.69 -16.00 -1.45
CA ALA A 162 -11.63 -14.78 -0.65
C ALA A 162 -12.16 -14.95 0.78
N ALA A 163 -13.03 -15.95 1.03
CA ALA A 163 -13.60 -16.25 2.33
C ALA A 163 -12.75 -17.22 3.19
N ARG A 164 -11.66 -17.81 2.62
CA ARG A 164 -10.77 -18.66 3.41
C ARG A 164 -9.93 -17.81 4.35
N PRO A 165 -9.90 -18.12 5.67
CA PRO A 165 -8.87 -17.55 6.54
C PRO A 165 -7.51 -17.86 5.93
N LEU A 166 -6.65 -16.87 5.87
CA LEU A 166 -5.25 -17.06 5.49
C LEU A 166 -4.65 -18.02 6.53
N GLU A 167 -4.66 -19.31 6.26
CA GLU A 167 -3.83 -20.26 6.98
C GLU A 167 -2.41 -19.72 6.83
N HIS A 168 -1.77 -19.49 7.97
CA HIS A 168 -0.38 -19.03 8.01
C HIS A 168 0.42 -19.86 7.02
N LEU A 169 0.91 -19.21 5.95
CA LEU A 169 1.85 -19.82 5.04
C LEU A 169 3.18 -19.99 5.80
N ASP A 170 3.25 -21.06 6.61
CA ASP A 170 4.47 -21.58 7.23
C ASP A 170 5.40 -22.22 6.19
N GLY A 171 5.33 -21.76 4.97
CA GLY A 171 6.24 -22.09 3.88
C GLY A 171 6.93 -20.83 3.38
N ARG A 172 8.14 -20.57 3.86
CA ARG A 172 9.03 -19.62 3.16
C ARG A 172 9.06 -20.02 1.69
N PRO A 173 8.70 -19.14 0.73
CA PRO A 173 8.88 -19.45 -0.67
C PRO A 173 10.37 -19.71 -0.89
N GLN A 174 10.73 -20.94 -1.26
CA GLN A 174 12.06 -21.23 -1.76
C GLN A 174 12.20 -20.47 -3.07
N MET A 175 12.97 -19.38 -3.04
CA MET A 175 13.48 -18.77 -4.27
C MET A 175 14.20 -19.90 -5.02
N ARG A 176 13.64 -20.30 -6.16
CA ARG A 176 14.40 -21.10 -7.13
C ARG A 176 15.64 -20.28 -7.47
N ARG A 177 16.80 -20.78 -7.08
CA ARG A 177 18.07 -20.25 -7.59
C ARG A 177 17.99 -20.39 -9.11
N VAL A 178 17.98 -19.28 -9.80
CA VAL A 178 18.27 -19.26 -11.23
C VAL A 178 19.74 -19.60 -11.31
N ASP A 179 20.08 -20.81 -11.78
CA ASP A 179 21.43 -21.17 -12.14
C ASP A 179 21.86 -20.23 -13.27
N VAL A 180 22.62 -19.22 -12.91
CA VAL A 180 23.36 -18.40 -13.88
C VAL A 180 24.53 -19.30 -14.32
N GLY A 181 24.28 -20.07 -15.38
CA GLY A 181 25.31 -20.87 -16.01
C GLY A 181 26.49 -19.97 -16.38
N ASN A 182 27.67 -20.34 -15.86
CA ASN A 182 28.95 -19.78 -16.24
C ASN A 182 29.12 -19.93 -17.75
N ALA A 183 29.19 -18.86 -18.48
CA ALA A 183 29.78 -18.79 -19.82
C ALA A 183 30.88 -17.75 -19.82
#